data_10f36f7a0a9f6dfa7c9a6569c1603c49
#
_entry.id   10f36f7a0a9f6dfa7c9a6569c1603c49
#
_cell.length_a   1.000
_cell.length_b   1.000
_cell.length_c   1.000
_cell.angle_alpha   90.00
_cell.angle_beta   90.00
_cell.angle_gamma   90.00
#
_symmetry.space_group_name_H-M   'P 1'
#
loop_
_entity.id
_entity.type
_entity.pdbx_description
1 polymer ?
#
loop_
_entity_poly.entity_id
_entity_poly.type
_entity_poly.pdbx_seq_one_letter_code
_entity_poly.pdbx_strand_id
1 'polypeptide(L)'
;MKPTLFLLAAGMGSRYGGLKQLDGLGPNGETIMDYSIYDAIQAGFGKIVWVIRKDFEEQFRTQILSKYEGKVKCELCFQALDALPEGFSVPEGRQKPWGTNHAVLMGKDIIKEPFCVINCDDFYGRDCFMQISKYLSNLPEGAKNQYAMVGFRVCNTLSENGSVARGVCSYDDHRHLTDVVERTEILRMDGVIKYKDEQGEWQALDENAPVSMNVWGFTPDYFEYSEAYFKEFLSDPKNMQNLKAEFFIPLMVNKLITEGTATCEVLDTTSKWFGVTYAADRQDTVDRIQKLVDEGVYPNKLF
;
A
#
# COMPACT_ATOMS: atom_id res chain seq x y z
N MET A 1 -2.11 1.78 21.83
CA MET A 1 -2.36 0.39 21.37
C MET A 1 -1.36 0.07 20.27
N LYS A 2 -0.87 -1.19 20.15
CA LYS A 2 0.04 -1.55 19.04
C LYS A 2 -0.77 -1.69 17.75
N PRO A 3 -0.41 -0.98 16.66
CA PRO A 3 -1.13 -1.10 15.40
C PRO A 3 -0.84 -2.42 14.68
N THR A 4 -1.71 -2.74 13.70
CA THR A 4 -1.52 -3.86 12.77
C THR A 4 -0.95 -3.36 11.45
N LEU A 5 0.04 -4.06 10.89
CA LEU A 5 0.44 -3.90 9.49
C LEU A 5 -0.39 -4.85 8.62
N PHE A 6 -1.02 -4.31 7.58
CA PHE A 6 -1.85 -5.05 6.64
C PHE A 6 -1.27 -4.98 5.23
N LEU A 7 -0.75 -6.11 4.74
CA LEU A 7 -0.09 -6.21 3.45
C LEU A 7 -1.04 -6.68 2.36
N LEU A 8 -1.11 -5.92 1.28
CA LEU A 8 -1.87 -6.27 0.07
C LEU A 8 -1.06 -7.23 -0.79
N ALA A 9 -1.38 -8.51 -0.73
CA ALA A 9 -0.65 -9.57 -1.39
C ALA A 9 -1.52 -10.46 -2.32
N ALA A 10 -2.80 -10.11 -2.53
CA ALA A 10 -3.71 -10.90 -3.37
C ALA A 10 -3.46 -10.74 -4.88
N GLY A 11 -2.78 -9.68 -5.30
CA GLY A 11 -2.32 -9.47 -6.68
C GLY A 11 -1.12 -10.34 -7.10
N MET A 12 -0.57 -11.09 -6.15
CA MET A 12 0.60 -11.93 -6.31
C MET A 12 0.34 -13.08 -7.30
N GLY A 13 1.20 -13.22 -8.27
CA GLY A 13 1.22 -14.42 -9.13
C GLY A 13 0.44 -14.35 -10.43
N SER A 14 -0.39 -13.34 -10.69
CA SER A 14 -1.22 -13.29 -11.91
C SER A 14 -0.42 -13.10 -13.21
N ARG A 15 0.80 -12.56 -13.14
CA ARG A 15 1.62 -12.24 -14.34
C ARG A 15 2.79 -13.19 -14.58
N TYR A 16 3.21 -14.01 -13.60
CA TYR A 16 4.46 -14.80 -13.68
C TYR A 16 4.30 -16.26 -13.27
N GLY A 17 3.07 -16.77 -13.09
CA GLY A 17 2.82 -18.19 -12.79
C GLY A 17 3.37 -18.68 -11.44
N GLY A 18 3.77 -17.78 -10.54
CA GLY A 18 4.33 -18.09 -9.21
C GLY A 18 4.37 -16.87 -8.29
N LEU A 19 4.78 -17.08 -7.05
CA LEU A 19 4.92 -16.03 -6.04
C LEU A 19 6.18 -15.18 -6.35
N LYS A 20 6.06 -14.14 -7.17
CA LYS A 20 7.14 -13.16 -7.48
C LYS A 20 7.75 -12.56 -6.22
N GLN A 21 7.00 -12.51 -5.13
CA GLN A 21 7.40 -11.97 -3.84
C GLN A 21 8.36 -12.89 -3.07
N LEU A 22 8.66 -14.05 -3.61
CA LEU A 22 9.73 -14.93 -3.14
C LEU A 22 11.08 -14.62 -3.82
N ASP A 23 11.14 -13.62 -4.71
CA ASP A 23 12.42 -13.20 -5.30
C ASP A 23 13.30 -12.58 -4.20
N GLY A 24 14.37 -13.27 -3.87
CA GLY A 24 15.36 -12.82 -2.93
C GLY A 24 16.15 -11.65 -3.50
N LEU A 25 16.05 -10.50 -2.86
CA LEU A 25 16.73 -9.27 -3.24
C LEU A 25 17.79 -8.86 -2.20
N GLY A 26 17.67 -9.37 -0.99
CA GLY A 26 18.64 -9.17 0.08
C GLY A 26 19.79 -10.19 0.06
N PRO A 27 20.88 -9.94 0.80
CA PRO A 27 22.10 -10.74 0.77
C PRO A 27 21.93 -12.21 1.23
N ASN A 28 20.89 -12.51 2.01
CA ASN A 28 20.55 -13.87 2.44
C ASN A 28 19.24 -14.39 1.84
N GLY A 29 18.81 -13.80 0.72
CA GLY A 29 17.57 -14.15 0.04
C GLY A 29 16.32 -13.51 0.66
N GLU A 30 16.49 -12.46 1.45
CA GLU A 30 15.36 -11.68 1.95
C GLU A 30 14.60 -11.04 0.79
N THR A 31 13.28 -11.08 0.88
CA THR A 31 12.40 -10.41 -0.08
C THR A 31 12.21 -8.96 0.31
N ILE A 32 11.70 -8.13 -0.59
CA ILE A 32 11.35 -6.73 -0.30
C ILE A 32 10.36 -6.62 0.88
N MET A 33 9.43 -7.55 0.96
CA MET A 33 8.45 -7.65 2.03
C MET A 33 9.11 -7.93 3.39
N ASP A 34 10.19 -8.71 3.44
CA ASP A 34 10.90 -9.02 4.68
C ASP A 34 11.44 -7.74 5.33
N TYR A 35 11.93 -6.77 4.53
CA TYR A 35 12.37 -5.45 5.02
C TYR A 35 11.22 -4.62 5.59
N SER A 36 10.08 -4.58 4.89
CA SER A 36 8.88 -3.89 5.38
C SER A 36 8.39 -4.45 6.71
N ILE A 37 8.37 -5.77 6.86
CA ILE A 37 7.97 -6.45 8.11
C ILE A 37 8.98 -6.20 9.21
N TYR A 38 10.29 -6.26 8.90
CA TYR A 38 11.34 -5.96 9.86
C TYR A 38 11.20 -4.53 10.41
N ASP A 39 11.05 -3.54 9.52
CA ASP A 39 10.89 -2.14 9.93
C ASP A 39 9.59 -1.92 10.71
N ALA A 40 8.49 -2.57 10.34
CA ALA A 40 7.24 -2.49 11.08
C ALA A 40 7.38 -3.06 12.51
N ILE A 41 8.06 -4.20 12.68
CA ILE A 41 8.34 -4.77 14.00
C ILE A 41 9.18 -3.80 14.83
N GLN A 42 10.23 -3.21 14.25
CA GLN A 42 11.07 -2.22 14.92
C GLN A 42 10.30 -0.94 15.27
N ALA A 43 9.33 -0.54 14.45
CA ALA A 43 8.45 0.59 14.70
C ALA A 43 7.35 0.30 15.73
N GLY A 44 7.21 -0.94 16.21
CA GLY A 44 6.29 -1.30 17.29
C GLY A 44 4.94 -1.87 16.84
N PHE A 45 4.77 -2.24 15.58
CA PHE A 45 3.59 -2.99 15.14
C PHE A 45 3.48 -4.32 15.90
N GLY A 46 2.26 -4.67 16.33
CA GLY A 46 2.02 -5.84 17.18
C GLY A 46 1.48 -7.06 16.42
N LYS A 47 0.99 -6.86 15.21
CA LYS A 47 0.40 -7.89 14.37
C LYS A 47 0.65 -7.57 12.90
N ILE A 48 0.87 -8.62 12.12
CA ILE A 48 0.98 -8.55 10.66
C ILE A 48 -0.16 -9.38 10.07
N VAL A 49 -0.90 -8.79 9.14
CA VAL A 49 -1.98 -9.47 8.41
C VAL A 49 -1.67 -9.39 6.93
N TRP A 50 -1.88 -10.46 6.20
CA TRP A 50 -1.80 -10.46 4.74
C TRP A 50 -3.16 -10.80 4.15
N VAL A 51 -3.54 -10.06 3.12
CA VAL A 51 -4.60 -10.50 2.22
C VAL A 51 -3.97 -11.20 1.02
N ILE A 52 -4.32 -12.46 0.83
CA ILE A 52 -3.84 -13.32 -0.26
C ILE A 52 -5.01 -13.96 -1.01
N ARG A 53 -4.72 -14.67 -2.09
CA ARG A 53 -5.69 -15.60 -2.68
C ARG A 53 -5.65 -16.92 -1.93
N LYS A 54 -6.82 -17.57 -1.80
CA LYS A 54 -6.96 -18.83 -1.04
C LYS A 54 -6.11 -19.97 -1.60
N ASP A 55 -5.94 -20.02 -2.91
CA ASP A 55 -5.15 -21.05 -3.61
C ASP A 55 -3.65 -21.02 -3.27
N PHE A 56 -3.14 -19.92 -2.71
CA PHE A 56 -1.75 -19.79 -2.27
C PHE A 56 -1.54 -20.02 -0.77
N GLU A 57 -2.58 -20.34 0.00
CA GLU A 57 -2.49 -20.39 1.46
C GLU A 57 -1.41 -21.33 1.98
N GLU A 58 -1.37 -22.58 1.53
CA GLU A 58 -0.42 -23.58 2.00
C GLU A 58 1.02 -23.17 1.71
N GLN A 59 1.28 -22.75 0.48
CA GLN A 59 2.61 -22.27 0.09
C GLN A 59 3.02 -21.03 0.87
N PHE A 60 2.09 -20.09 1.11
CA PHE A 60 2.36 -18.86 1.85
C PHE A 60 2.67 -19.17 3.32
N ARG A 61 1.94 -20.09 3.96
CA ARG A 61 2.20 -20.50 5.34
C ARG A 61 3.58 -21.15 5.50
N THR A 62 3.94 -22.05 4.59
CA THR A 62 5.20 -22.79 4.68
C THR A 62 6.43 -21.95 4.32
N GLN A 63 6.34 -21.07 3.32
CA GLN A 63 7.50 -20.35 2.80
C GLN A 63 7.65 -18.93 3.34
N ILE A 64 6.55 -18.30 3.78
CA ILE A 64 6.56 -16.91 4.23
C ILE A 64 6.28 -16.80 5.72
N LEU A 65 5.15 -17.30 6.22
CA LEU A 65 4.80 -17.11 7.63
C LEU A 65 5.81 -17.77 8.57
N SER A 66 6.37 -18.90 8.19
CA SER A 66 7.39 -19.60 8.99
C SER A 66 8.62 -18.74 9.34
N LYS A 67 8.95 -17.74 8.52
CA LYS A 67 10.05 -16.80 8.77
C LYS A 67 9.81 -15.91 10.00
N TYR A 68 8.55 -15.63 10.33
CA TYR A 68 8.16 -14.69 11.38
C TYR A 68 7.63 -15.36 12.64
N GLU A 69 7.63 -16.70 12.67
CA GLU A 69 7.18 -17.48 13.81
C GLU A 69 7.94 -17.09 15.09
N GLY A 70 7.21 -16.84 16.16
CA GLY A 70 7.78 -16.39 17.44
C GLY A 70 8.26 -14.93 17.48
N LYS A 71 8.24 -14.18 16.37
CA LYS A 71 8.69 -12.79 16.27
C LYS A 71 7.55 -11.78 16.35
N VAL A 72 6.43 -12.06 15.69
CA VAL A 72 5.23 -11.21 15.65
C VAL A 72 4.01 -12.07 15.39
N LYS A 73 2.84 -11.63 15.84
CA LYS A 73 1.57 -12.31 15.53
C LYS A 73 1.26 -12.16 14.04
N CYS A 74 0.99 -13.29 13.36
CA CYS A 74 0.73 -13.35 11.92
C CYS A 74 -0.64 -13.94 11.63
N GLU A 75 -1.43 -13.29 10.78
CA GLU A 75 -2.75 -13.77 10.36
C GLU A 75 -2.95 -13.60 8.85
N LEU A 76 -3.84 -14.41 8.26
CA LEU A 76 -4.21 -14.35 6.85
C LEU A 76 -5.69 -14.05 6.68
N CYS A 77 -6.02 -13.25 5.67
CA CYS A 77 -7.37 -13.17 5.11
C CYS A 77 -7.30 -13.40 3.59
N PHE A 78 -8.46 -13.60 2.96
CA PHE A 78 -8.50 -14.08 1.59
C PHE A 78 -9.37 -13.16 0.73
N GLN A 79 -8.81 -12.69 -0.38
CA GLN A 79 -9.57 -12.00 -1.40
C GLN A 79 -9.99 -12.99 -2.49
N ALA A 80 -11.30 -13.02 -2.78
CA ALA A 80 -11.87 -13.79 -3.87
C ALA A 80 -12.86 -12.94 -4.67
N LEU A 81 -13.10 -13.29 -5.93
CA LEU A 81 -14.04 -12.55 -6.79
C LEU A 81 -15.47 -12.60 -6.28
N ASP A 82 -15.85 -13.71 -5.66
CA ASP A 82 -17.18 -14.01 -5.09
C ASP A 82 -17.33 -13.56 -3.63
N ALA A 83 -16.29 -12.96 -3.04
CA ALA A 83 -16.38 -12.33 -1.72
C ALA A 83 -17.15 -10.99 -1.82
N LEU A 84 -18.45 -11.10 -2.10
CA LEU A 84 -19.37 -9.99 -2.34
C LEU A 84 -20.41 -9.88 -1.21
N PRO A 85 -20.95 -8.68 -0.97
CA PRO A 85 -22.11 -8.51 -0.10
C PRO A 85 -23.32 -9.28 -0.63
N GLU A 86 -24.25 -9.61 0.28
CA GLU A 86 -25.50 -10.26 -0.08
C GLU A 86 -26.27 -9.47 -1.15
N GLY A 87 -26.82 -10.19 -2.13
CA GLY A 87 -27.58 -9.62 -3.25
C GLY A 87 -26.74 -9.29 -4.49
N PHE A 88 -25.41 -9.42 -4.43
CA PHE A 88 -24.53 -9.22 -5.58
C PHE A 88 -23.93 -10.54 -6.07
N SER A 89 -23.64 -10.59 -7.37
CA SER A 89 -23.00 -11.74 -8.01
C SER A 89 -21.89 -11.27 -8.94
N VAL A 90 -20.90 -12.13 -9.16
CA VAL A 90 -19.79 -11.84 -10.09
C VAL A 90 -20.33 -11.76 -11.51
N PRO A 91 -20.09 -10.64 -12.25
CA PRO A 91 -20.47 -10.55 -13.64
C PRO A 91 -19.83 -11.64 -14.50
N GLU A 92 -20.57 -12.15 -15.45
CA GLU A 92 -20.05 -13.15 -16.39
C GLU A 92 -18.78 -12.64 -17.10
N GLY A 93 -17.76 -13.48 -17.14
CA GLY A 93 -16.47 -13.16 -17.78
C GLY A 93 -15.53 -12.31 -16.94
N ARG A 94 -15.90 -11.83 -15.74
CA ARG A 94 -14.99 -11.08 -14.87
C ARG A 94 -13.92 -12.00 -14.28
N GLN A 95 -12.66 -11.63 -14.50
CA GLN A 95 -11.48 -12.29 -13.92
C GLN A 95 -10.66 -11.34 -13.04
N LYS A 96 -10.84 -10.02 -13.22
CA LYS A 96 -10.07 -9.01 -12.48
C LYS A 96 -10.60 -8.86 -11.05
N PRO A 97 -9.71 -8.87 -10.01
CA PRO A 97 -10.09 -8.55 -8.64
C PRO A 97 -10.80 -7.18 -8.54
N TRP A 98 -11.56 -6.98 -7.46
CA TRP A 98 -12.37 -5.77 -7.26
C TRP A 98 -11.56 -4.54 -6.82
N GLY A 99 -10.25 -4.64 -6.71
CA GLY A 99 -9.36 -3.53 -6.38
C GLY A 99 -8.81 -3.59 -4.96
N THR A 100 -7.96 -2.61 -4.64
CA THR A 100 -7.20 -2.57 -3.38
C THR A 100 -8.09 -2.35 -2.16
N ASN A 101 -9.16 -1.56 -2.27
CA ASN A 101 -10.06 -1.35 -1.13
C ASN A 101 -10.91 -2.59 -0.82
N HIS A 102 -11.29 -3.37 -1.83
CA HIS A 102 -11.92 -4.67 -1.59
C HIS A 102 -10.95 -5.64 -0.88
N ALA A 103 -9.67 -5.60 -1.22
CA ALA A 103 -8.66 -6.39 -0.50
C ALA A 103 -8.57 -5.96 0.98
N VAL A 104 -8.60 -4.66 1.27
CA VAL A 104 -8.63 -4.13 2.65
C VAL A 104 -9.87 -4.65 3.40
N LEU A 105 -11.03 -4.64 2.76
CA LEU A 105 -12.28 -5.09 3.37
C LEU A 105 -12.23 -6.54 3.88
N MET A 106 -11.39 -7.39 3.30
CA MET A 106 -11.21 -8.78 3.76
C MET A 106 -10.60 -8.88 5.16
N GLY A 107 -9.98 -7.81 5.67
CA GLY A 107 -9.40 -7.75 7.01
C GLY A 107 -10.40 -7.45 8.13
N LYS A 108 -11.66 -7.10 7.83
CA LYS A 108 -12.66 -6.56 8.78
C LYS A 108 -12.92 -7.43 10.01
N ASP A 109 -12.86 -8.75 9.86
CA ASP A 109 -13.13 -9.68 10.95
C ASP A 109 -11.91 -9.94 11.83
N ILE A 110 -10.70 -9.68 11.30
CA ILE A 110 -9.41 -9.99 11.93
C ILE A 110 -8.80 -8.75 12.60
N ILE A 111 -8.95 -7.56 11.99
CA ILE A 111 -8.32 -6.31 12.43
C ILE A 111 -9.35 -5.50 13.23
N LYS A 112 -9.08 -5.30 14.52
CA LYS A 112 -9.95 -4.54 15.45
C LYS A 112 -9.25 -3.34 16.08
N GLU A 113 -7.96 -3.20 15.86
CA GLU A 113 -7.09 -2.09 16.26
C GLU A 113 -6.77 -1.18 15.07
N PRO A 114 -6.22 0.05 15.28
CA PRO A 114 -5.70 0.88 14.22
C PRO A 114 -4.69 0.12 13.37
N PHE A 115 -4.70 0.34 12.07
CA PHE A 115 -3.89 -0.44 11.14
C PHE A 115 -3.31 0.38 10.00
N CYS A 116 -2.17 -0.08 9.48
CA CYS A 116 -1.51 0.49 8.31
C CYS A 116 -1.60 -0.49 7.14
N VAL A 117 -2.05 -0.01 5.99
CA VAL A 117 -2.09 -0.76 4.73
C VAL A 117 -0.87 -0.40 3.89
N ILE A 118 -0.22 -1.41 3.30
CA ILE A 118 0.87 -1.24 2.33
C ILE A 118 0.77 -2.29 1.20
N ASN A 119 1.44 -2.03 0.09
CA ASN A 119 1.73 -3.07 -0.90
C ASN A 119 2.83 -3.99 -0.38
N CYS A 120 2.81 -5.26 -0.76
CA CYS A 120 3.80 -6.25 -0.31
C CYS A 120 5.08 -6.29 -1.15
N ASP A 121 5.08 -5.61 -2.31
CA ASP A 121 6.15 -5.64 -3.32
C ASP A 121 6.92 -4.32 -3.45
N ASP A 122 6.71 -3.40 -2.52
CA ASP A 122 7.34 -2.09 -2.44
C ASP A 122 8.27 -1.98 -1.22
N PHE A 123 9.40 -1.28 -1.40
CA PHE A 123 10.30 -0.90 -0.30
C PHE A 123 9.94 0.51 0.18
N TYR A 124 9.64 0.66 1.45
CA TYR A 124 9.18 1.93 2.04
C TYR A 124 10.21 2.61 2.95
N GLY A 125 11.16 1.83 3.50
CA GLY A 125 12.20 2.32 4.42
C GLY A 125 11.68 2.59 5.84
N ARG A 126 12.61 2.56 6.79
CA ARG A 126 12.32 2.57 8.22
C ARG A 126 11.54 3.79 8.70
N ASP A 127 11.92 4.99 8.24
CA ASP A 127 11.26 6.22 8.69
C ASP A 127 9.77 6.24 8.35
N CYS A 128 9.36 5.71 7.20
CA CYS A 128 7.95 5.56 6.84
C CYS A 128 7.17 4.81 7.92
N PHE A 129 7.66 3.65 8.36
CA PHE A 129 7.00 2.84 9.40
C PHE A 129 7.02 3.52 10.78
N MET A 130 8.10 4.25 11.10
CA MET A 130 8.17 5.03 12.34
C MET A 130 7.12 6.13 12.40
N GLN A 131 6.93 6.90 11.30
CA GLN A 131 5.96 7.97 11.23
C GLN A 131 4.53 7.45 11.37
N ILE A 132 4.15 6.46 10.58
CA ILE A 132 2.79 5.91 10.61
C ILE A 132 2.49 5.18 11.93
N SER A 133 3.45 4.44 12.48
CA SER A 133 3.29 3.77 13.78
C SER A 133 3.11 4.78 14.91
N LYS A 134 3.89 5.86 14.91
CA LYS A 134 3.76 6.96 15.87
C LYS A 134 2.35 7.56 15.83
N TYR A 135 1.83 7.85 14.64
CA TYR A 135 0.48 8.38 14.48
C TYR A 135 -0.56 7.41 15.05
N LEU A 136 -0.59 6.17 14.55
CA LEU A 136 -1.59 5.17 14.93
C LEU A 136 -1.55 4.79 16.42
N SER A 137 -0.35 4.71 17.00
CA SER A 137 -0.19 4.37 18.43
C SER A 137 -0.62 5.47 19.38
N ASN A 138 -0.60 6.73 18.94
CA ASN A 138 -0.99 7.89 19.72
C ASN A 138 -2.48 8.23 19.60
N LEU A 139 -3.23 7.56 18.74
CA LEU A 139 -4.67 7.73 18.66
C LEU A 139 -5.32 7.37 20.01
N PRO A 140 -6.31 8.16 20.49
CA PRO A 140 -7.06 7.81 21.68
C PRO A 140 -7.78 6.48 21.50
N GLU A 141 -8.02 5.79 22.61
CA GLU A 141 -8.82 4.57 22.59
C GLU A 141 -10.23 4.86 22.05
N GLY A 142 -10.67 4.03 21.11
CA GLY A 142 -11.96 4.22 20.43
C GLY A 142 -11.99 5.36 19.40
N ALA A 143 -10.83 5.92 19.02
CA ALA A 143 -10.75 6.89 17.93
C ALA A 143 -11.44 6.39 16.66
N LYS A 144 -12.18 7.28 16.01
CA LYS A 144 -12.89 7.03 14.76
C LYS A 144 -12.62 8.16 13.77
N ASN A 145 -12.71 7.85 12.49
CA ASN A 145 -12.64 8.83 11.40
C ASN A 145 -11.32 9.63 11.38
N GLN A 146 -10.27 9.11 12.00
CA GLN A 146 -8.94 9.70 12.04
C GLN A 146 -7.98 8.82 11.27
N TYR A 147 -7.69 9.24 10.05
CA TYR A 147 -6.85 8.49 9.12
C TYR A 147 -5.56 9.25 8.86
N ALA A 148 -4.58 8.57 8.32
CA ALA A 148 -3.34 9.17 7.87
C ALA A 148 -2.84 8.50 6.59
N MET A 149 -1.99 9.18 5.88
CA MET A 149 -1.18 8.61 4.82
C MET A 149 0.26 9.06 4.96
N VAL A 150 1.21 8.27 4.49
CA VAL A 150 2.59 8.73 4.38
C VAL A 150 2.81 9.29 2.98
N GLY A 151 3.07 10.61 2.93
CA GLY A 151 3.41 11.33 1.70
C GLY A 151 4.91 11.24 1.45
N PHE A 152 5.30 10.52 0.42
CA PHE A 152 6.68 10.48 -0.05
C PHE A 152 6.96 11.71 -0.92
N ARG A 153 8.16 12.27 -0.82
CA ARG A 153 8.57 13.31 -1.78
C ARG A 153 8.71 12.68 -3.15
N VAL A 154 8.13 13.30 -4.19
CA VAL A 154 8.14 12.73 -5.55
C VAL A 154 9.56 12.43 -6.04
N CYS A 155 10.55 13.27 -5.71
CA CYS A 155 11.96 13.02 -6.05
C CYS A 155 12.53 11.71 -5.49
N ASN A 156 11.94 11.18 -4.43
CA ASN A 156 12.32 9.91 -3.78
C ASN A 156 11.55 8.68 -4.32
N THR A 157 10.78 8.84 -5.41
CA THR A 157 9.90 7.77 -5.94
C THR A 157 10.03 7.56 -7.46
N LEU A 158 11.01 8.22 -8.09
CA LEU A 158 11.24 8.09 -9.53
C LEU A 158 11.99 6.80 -9.87
N SER A 159 11.83 6.34 -11.11
CA SER A 159 12.65 5.30 -11.73
C SER A 159 13.64 5.92 -12.71
N GLU A 160 14.85 5.38 -12.75
CA GLU A 160 15.86 5.74 -13.77
C GLU A 160 15.54 5.08 -15.13
N ASN A 161 14.65 4.09 -15.15
CA ASN A 161 14.35 3.27 -16.33
C ASN A 161 13.10 3.70 -17.09
N GLY A 162 12.42 4.78 -16.65
CA GLY A 162 11.24 5.30 -17.34
C GLY A 162 10.37 6.20 -16.48
N SER A 163 9.26 6.63 -17.06
CA SER A 163 8.26 7.42 -16.36
C SER A 163 7.50 6.57 -15.33
N VAL A 164 6.99 7.25 -14.30
CA VAL A 164 6.17 6.63 -13.25
C VAL A 164 4.81 7.35 -13.16
N ALA A 165 3.80 6.65 -12.63
CA ALA A 165 2.51 7.23 -12.26
C ALA A 165 2.41 7.34 -10.73
N ARG A 166 1.93 8.49 -10.21
CA ARG A 166 1.79 8.74 -8.77
C ARG A 166 0.54 9.56 -8.47
N GLY A 167 -0.12 9.22 -7.38
CA GLY A 167 -1.15 10.07 -6.79
C GLY A 167 -0.51 11.28 -6.10
N VAL A 168 -0.50 12.44 -6.75
CA VAL A 168 0.01 13.69 -6.16
C VAL A 168 -1.00 14.21 -5.17
N CYS A 169 -0.57 14.43 -3.92
CA CYS A 169 -1.41 14.81 -2.80
C CYS A 169 -1.39 16.32 -2.58
N SER A 170 -2.56 16.88 -2.29
CA SER A 170 -2.73 18.24 -1.76
C SER A 170 -3.23 18.15 -0.31
N TYR A 171 -2.84 19.10 0.54
CA TYR A 171 -3.26 19.17 1.92
C TYR A 171 -3.44 20.63 2.38
N ASP A 172 -4.22 20.82 3.43
CA ASP A 172 -4.46 22.12 4.07
C ASP A 172 -3.35 22.52 5.04
N ASP A 173 -3.48 23.70 5.68
CA ASP A 173 -2.52 24.25 6.65
C ASP A 173 -2.36 23.37 7.92
N HIS A 174 -3.31 22.45 8.17
CA HIS A 174 -3.27 21.47 9.25
C HIS A 174 -2.72 20.11 8.81
N ARG A 175 -2.22 20.03 7.57
CA ARG A 175 -1.73 18.80 6.93
C ARG A 175 -2.81 17.75 6.67
N HIS A 176 -4.08 18.13 6.67
CA HIS A 176 -5.15 17.23 6.26
C HIS A 176 -5.20 17.13 4.74
N LEU A 177 -5.22 15.90 4.24
CA LEU A 177 -5.35 15.59 2.82
C LEU A 177 -6.65 16.22 2.28
N THR A 178 -6.52 16.97 1.19
CA THR A 178 -7.66 17.61 0.51
C THR A 178 -7.95 16.96 -0.84
N ASP A 179 -6.93 16.41 -1.49
CA ASP A 179 -7.09 15.75 -2.78
C ASP A 179 -5.92 14.81 -3.09
N VAL A 180 -6.18 13.79 -3.93
CA VAL A 180 -5.17 12.91 -4.52
C VAL A 180 -5.43 12.83 -6.01
N VAL A 181 -4.55 13.44 -6.81
CA VAL A 181 -4.67 13.46 -8.26
C VAL A 181 -3.65 12.52 -8.88
N GLU A 182 -4.12 11.48 -9.58
CA GLU A 182 -3.23 10.59 -10.33
C GLU A 182 -2.57 11.35 -11.47
N ARG A 183 -1.24 11.42 -11.45
CA ARG A 183 -0.41 11.97 -12.52
C ARG A 183 0.36 10.84 -13.17
N THR A 184 0.19 10.69 -14.45
CA THR A 184 0.90 9.73 -15.27
C THR A 184 2.15 10.35 -15.90
N GLU A 185 3.06 9.53 -16.39
CA GLU A 185 4.26 9.99 -17.09
C GLU A 185 5.09 11.02 -16.31
N ILE A 186 5.31 10.79 -14.99
CA ILE A 186 6.21 11.62 -14.18
C ILE A 186 7.64 11.16 -14.42
N LEU A 187 8.53 12.07 -14.76
CA LEU A 187 9.98 11.80 -14.94
C LEU A 187 10.80 13.06 -14.75
N ARG A 188 12.12 12.90 -14.62
CA ARG A 188 13.07 14.02 -14.57
C ARG A 188 13.52 14.36 -16.00
N MET A 189 13.30 15.62 -16.41
CA MET A 189 13.71 16.18 -17.70
C MET A 189 14.52 17.46 -17.45
N ASP A 190 15.73 17.52 -17.99
CA ASP A 190 16.63 18.70 -17.85
C ASP A 190 16.78 19.16 -16.39
N GLY A 191 16.88 18.21 -15.46
CA GLY A 191 17.04 18.49 -14.03
C GLY A 191 15.73 18.81 -13.29
N VAL A 192 14.60 18.97 -13.97
CA VAL A 192 13.27 19.28 -13.39
C VAL A 192 12.36 18.08 -13.45
N ILE A 193 11.63 17.80 -12.36
CA ILE A 193 10.58 16.78 -12.37
C ILE A 193 9.36 17.36 -13.09
N LYS A 194 8.84 16.63 -14.07
CA LYS A 194 7.69 17.03 -14.85
C LYS A 194 6.69 15.88 -14.96
N TYR A 195 5.43 16.22 -15.15
CA TYR A 195 4.38 15.27 -15.50
C TYR A 195 3.63 15.75 -16.75
N LYS A 196 2.97 14.84 -17.43
CA LYS A 196 2.14 15.15 -18.58
C LYS A 196 0.71 15.38 -18.11
N ASP A 197 0.13 16.54 -18.44
CA ASP A 197 -1.25 16.86 -18.12
C ASP A 197 -2.26 16.21 -19.10
N GLU A 198 -3.54 16.45 -18.87
CA GLU A 198 -4.62 15.87 -19.68
C GLU A 198 -4.63 16.37 -21.14
N GLN A 199 -4.00 17.52 -21.40
CA GLN A 199 -3.81 18.09 -22.72
C GLN A 199 -2.56 17.55 -23.43
N GLY A 200 -1.76 16.76 -22.72
CA GLY A 200 -0.50 16.20 -23.22
C GLY A 200 0.69 17.12 -23.08
N GLU A 201 0.55 18.23 -22.35
CA GLU A 201 1.62 19.22 -22.12
C GLU A 201 2.42 18.91 -20.86
N TRP A 202 3.73 19.19 -20.92
CA TRP A 202 4.63 18.96 -19.79
C TRP A 202 4.53 20.09 -18.76
N GLN A 203 4.12 19.76 -17.56
CA GLN A 203 4.04 20.65 -16.40
C GLN A 203 5.12 20.32 -15.39
N ALA A 204 5.73 21.37 -14.80
CA ALA A 204 6.69 21.19 -13.71
C ALA A 204 5.98 20.70 -12.43
N LEU A 205 6.65 19.81 -11.69
CA LEU A 205 6.21 19.32 -10.39
C LEU A 205 7.30 19.60 -9.36
N ASP A 206 6.91 20.16 -8.20
CA ASP A 206 7.83 20.39 -7.09
C ASP A 206 8.48 19.07 -6.66
N GLU A 207 9.80 19.06 -6.52
CA GLU A 207 10.56 17.87 -6.08
C GLU A 207 10.12 17.33 -4.71
N ASN A 208 9.57 18.20 -3.86
CA ASN A 208 9.05 17.85 -2.54
C ASN A 208 7.54 17.62 -2.53
N ALA A 209 6.87 17.68 -3.68
CA ALA A 209 5.45 17.39 -3.74
C ALA A 209 5.17 16.00 -3.11
N PRO A 210 4.23 15.90 -2.14
CA PRO A 210 3.89 14.63 -1.53
C PRO A 210 3.13 13.77 -2.52
N VAL A 211 3.53 12.51 -2.63
CA VAL A 211 2.85 11.51 -3.45
C VAL A 211 2.47 10.29 -2.63
N SER A 212 1.34 9.71 -2.96
CA SER A 212 0.89 8.44 -2.37
C SER A 212 1.67 7.27 -2.97
N MET A 213 2.28 6.48 -2.08
CA MET A 213 2.84 5.17 -2.39
C MET A 213 2.02 4.05 -1.75
N ASN A 214 0.73 4.31 -1.55
CA ASN A 214 -0.24 3.37 -0.98
C ASN A 214 0.07 2.95 0.48
N VAL A 215 0.64 3.88 1.27
CA VAL A 215 0.80 3.72 2.72
C VAL A 215 -0.29 4.49 3.43
N TRP A 216 -1.27 3.77 3.97
CA TRP A 216 -2.47 4.33 4.58
C TRP A 216 -2.66 3.84 6.00
N GLY A 217 -2.94 4.74 6.93
CA GLY A 217 -3.29 4.45 8.31
C GLY A 217 -4.77 4.68 8.57
N PHE A 218 -5.43 3.71 9.17
CA PHE A 218 -6.87 3.74 9.42
C PHE A 218 -7.24 3.36 10.85
N THR A 219 -8.33 3.93 11.34
CA THR A 219 -9.07 3.39 12.48
C THR A 219 -10.06 2.32 12.00
N PRO A 220 -10.48 1.34 12.84
CA PRO A 220 -11.28 0.19 12.42
C PRO A 220 -12.65 0.51 11.81
N ASP A 221 -13.21 1.69 12.11
CA ASP A 221 -14.45 2.18 11.50
C ASP A 221 -14.38 2.33 9.98
N TYR A 222 -13.16 2.42 9.42
CA TYR A 222 -12.93 2.39 7.97
C TYR A 222 -13.59 1.19 7.28
N PHE A 223 -13.66 0.03 7.95
CA PHE A 223 -14.30 -1.15 7.38
C PHE A 223 -15.81 -0.97 7.20
N GLU A 224 -16.48 -0.28 8.11
CA GLU A 224 -17.93 -0.01 8.03
C GLU A 224 -18.23 0.86 6.80
N TYR A 225 -17.49 1.95 6.61
CA TYR A 225 -17.62 2.80 5.43
C TYR A 225 -17.23 2.09 4.14
N SER A 226 -16.14 1.32 4.18
CA SER A 226 -15.68 0.56 3.03
C SER A 226 -16.71 -0.46 2.56
N GLU A 227 -17.39 -1.16 3.47
CA GLU A 227 -18.47 -2.11 3.13
C GLU A 227 -19.68 -1.39 2.53
N ALA A 228 -20.09 -0.26 3.11
CA ALA A 228 -21.21 0.53 2.61
C ALA A 228 -20.95 1.06 1.18
N TYR A 229 -19.76 1.62 0.97
CA TYR A 229 -19.39 2.17 -0.32
C TYR A 229 -19.05 1.10 -1.37
N PHE A 230 -18.64 -0.08 -0.95
CA PHE A 230 -18.51 -1.20 -1.89
C PHE A 230 -19.88 -1.67 -2.40
N LYS A 231 -20.90 -1.69 -1.56
CA LYS A 231 -22.30 -1.95 -2.00
C LYS A 231 -22.78 -0.88 -3.00
N GLU A 232 -22.49 0.39 -2.72
CA GLU A 232 -22.80 1.49 -3.64
C GLU A 232 -22.07 1.34 -4.99
N PHE A 233 -20.76 1.03 -4.95
CA PHE A 233 -19.95 0.76 -6.14
C PHE A 233 -20.51 -0.37 -6.99
N LEU A 234 -20.93 -1.47 -6.36
CA LEU A 234 -21.54 -2.62 -7.05
C LEU A 234 -22.97 -2.31 -7.56
N SER A 235 -23.67 -1.35 -6.96
CA SER A 235 -25.01 -0.93 -7.39
C SER A 235 -24.98 -0.05 -8.64
N ASP A 236 -23.83 0.53 -9.01
CA ASP A 236 -23.69 1.31 -10.24
C ASP A 236 -23.56 0.36 -11.45
N PRO A 237 -24.54 0.39 -12.39
CA PRO A 237 -24.49 -0.44 -13.58
C PRO A 237 -23.22 -0.26 -14.43
N LYS A 238 -22.62 0.93 -14.41
CA LYS A 238 -21.37 1.21 -15.15
C LYS A 238 -20.21 0.36 -14.61
N ASN A 239 -20.12 0.24 -13.27
CA ASN A 239 -19.09 -0.57 -12.65
C ASN A 239 -19.29 -2.06 -12.88
N MET A 240 -20.55 -2.52 -12.87
CA MET A 240 -20.89 -3.93 -13.09
C MET A 240 -20.73 -4.35 -14.57
N GLN A 241 -20.95 -3.46 -15.52
CA GLN A 241 -20.73 -3.70 -16.95
C GLN A 241 -19.24 -3.63 -17.31
N ASN A 242 -18.45 -2.89 -16.58
CA ASN A 242 -17.00 -2.82 -16.78
C ASN A 242 -16.28 -3.94 -16.03
N LEU A 243 -15.96 -5.02 -16.73
CA LEU A 243 -15.25 -6.18 -16.16
C LEU A 243 -13.87 -5.86 -15.56
N LYS A 244 -13.36 -4.62 -15.77
CA LYS A 244 -12.10 -4.12 -15.24
C LYS A 244 -12.27 -3.03 -14.17
N ALA A 245 -13.50 -2.65 -13.80
CA ALA A 245 -13.73 -1.66 -12.75
C ALA A 245 -13.10 -2.13 -11.43
N GLU A 246 -12.46 -1.20 -10.73
CA GLU A 246 -11.78 -1.47 -9.46
C GLU A 246 -12.16 -0.43 -8.40
N PHE A 247 -12.38 -0.91 -7.20
CA PHE A 247 -12.64 -0.13 -6.02
C PHE A 247 -11.34 0.11 -5.26
N PHE A 248 -10.72 1.28 -5.46
CA PHE A 248 -9.41 1.64 -4.96
C PHE A 248 -9.46 2.36 -3.61
N ILE A 249 -8.41 2.23 -2.80
CA ILE A 249 -8.25 2.95 -1.53
C ILE A 249 -8.30 4.47 -1.71
N PRO A 250 -7.55 5.11 -2.64
CA PRO A 250 -7.62 6.56 -2.82
C PRO A 250 -9.02 7.07 -3.14
N LEU A 251 -9.79 6.33 -3.94
CA LEU A 251 -11.19 6.69 -4.25
C LEU A 251 -12.05 6.72 -2.98
N MET A 252 -11.90 5.70 -2.13
CA MET A 252 -12.61 5.61 -0.86
C MET A 252 -12.21 6.75 0.10
N VAL A 253 -10.91 6.99 0.26
CA VAL A 253 -10.41 8.07 1.13
C VAL A 253 -10.90 9.42 0.63
N ASN A 254 -10.79 9.68 -0.67
CA ASN A 254 -11.25 10.94 -1.28
C ASN A 254 -12.75 11.19 -1.01
N LYS A 255 -13.57 10.15 -1.13
CA LYS A 255 -15.00 10.25 -0.83
C LYS A 255 -15.22 10.65 0.63
N LEU A 256 -14.57 9.98 1.59
CA LEU A 256 -14.72 10.23 3.02
C LEU A 256 -14.28 11.65 3.44
N ILE A 257 -13.16 12.15 2.90
CA ILE A 257 -12.68 13.50 3.22
C ILE A 257 -13.56 14.57 2.56
N THR A 258 -14.01 14.35 1.33
CA THR A 258 -14.88 15.31 0.60
C THR A 258 -16.25 15.43 1.27
N GLU A 259 -16.80 14.34 1.79
CA GLU A 259 -18.06 14.32 2.53
C GLU A 259 -17.91 14.86 3.97
N GLY A 260 -16.68 15.16 4.42
CA GLY A 260 -16.40 15.59 5.79
C GLY A 260 -16.61 14.50 6.84
N THR A 261 -16.69 13.24 6.42
CA THR A 261 -16.89 12.10 7.32
C THR A 261 -15.62 11.77 8.09
N ALA A 262 -14.45 11.92 7.48
CA ALA A 262 -13.15 11.62 8.10
C ALA A 262 -12.11 12.68 7.75
N THR A 263 -11.07 12.75 8.57
CA THR A 263 -9.83 13.47 8.26
C THR A 263 -8.73 12.48 7.93
N CYS A 264 -7.80 12.87 7.05
CA CYS A 264 -6.63 12.07 6.71
C CYS A 264 -5.39 12.96 6.80
N GLU A 265 -4.53 12.73 7.80
CA GLU A 265 -3.30 13.50 7.97
C GLU A 265 -2.23 13.03 6.99
N VAL A 266 -1.53 13.97 6.32
CA VAL A 266 -0.39 13.67 5.44
C VAL A 266 0.89 13.74 6.26
N LEU A 267 1.46 12.58 6.56
CA LEU A 267 2.70 12.43 7.31
C LEU A 267 3.89 12.55 6.36
N ASP A 268 4.92 13.30 6.77
CA ASP A 268 6.17 13.37 6.02
C ASP A 268 7.05 12.16 6.30
N THR A 269 7.81 11.75 5.30
CA THR A 269 8.91 10.79 5.47
C THR A 269 10.16 11.22 4.71
N THR A 270 11.31 10.93 5.28
CA THR A 270 12.62 11.07 4.63
C THR A 270 13.01 9.83 3.84
N SER A 271 12.24 8.74 3.96
CA SER A 271 12.51 7.48 3.26
C SER A 271 12.50 7.66 1.74
N LYS A 272 13.30 6.82 1.10
CA LYS A 272 13.26 6.63 -0.35
C LYS A 272 12.44 5.38 -0.65
N TRP A 273 11.46 5.55 -1.50
CA TRP A 273 10.71 4.41 -2.03
C TRP A 273 11.44 3.84 -3.24
N PHE A 274 11.44 2.54 -3.36
CA PHE A 274 11.81 1.83 -4.59
C PHE A 274 11.11 0.48 -4.66
N GLY A 275 11.06 -0.07 -5.87
CA GLY A 275 10.44 -1.36 -6.15
C GLY A 275 10.83 -1.83 -7.53
N VAL A 276 10.41 -3.03 -7.92
CA VAL A 276 10.67 -3.59 -9.24
C VAL A 276 9.49 -3.25 -10.15
N THR A 277 9.48 -2.03 -10.70
CA THR A 277 8.47 -1.59 -11.68
C THR A 277 8.78 -2.15 -13.06
N TYR A 278 10.02 -2.03 -13.47
CA TYR A 278 10.56 -2.59 -14.70
C TYR A 278 11.50 -3.76 -14.37
N ALA A 279 11.66 -4.70 -15.28
CA ALA A 279 12.62 -5.80 -15.10
C ALA A 279 14.07 -5.29 -14.86
N ALA A 280 14.42 -4.14 -15.46
CA ALA A 280 15.71 -3.48 -15.28
C ALA A 280 15.91 -2.92 -13.86
N ASP A 281 14.84 -2.61 -13.11
CA ASP A 281 14.93 -2.08 -11.74
C ASP A 281 15.43 -3.13 -10.74
N ARG A 282 15.41 -4.43 -11.10
CA ARG A 282 15.76 -5.51 -10.16
C ARG A 282 17.18 -5.37 -9.63
N GLN A 283 18.17 -5.16 -10.51
CA GLN A 283 19.56 -5.02 -10.09
C GLN A 283 19.77 -3.76 -9.24
N ASP A 284 19.17 -2.63 -9.64
CA ASP A 284 19.22 -1.39 -8.85
C ASP A 284 18.60 -1.60 -7.44
N THR A 285 17.50 -2.35 -7.35
CA THR A 285 16.88 -2.70 -6.07
C THR A 285 17.83 -3.53 -5.19
N VAL A 286 18.50 -4.54 -5.75
CA VAL A 286 19.49 -5.36 -5.05
C VAL A 286 20.64 -4.49 -4.54
N ASP A 287 21.18 -3.63 -5.40
CA ASP A 287 22.32 -2.77 -5.05
C ASP A 287 21.95 -1.75 -3.95
N ARG A 288 20.75 -1.19 -4.01
CA ARG A 288 20.23 -0.28 -2.96
C ARG A 288 20.05 -1.00 -1.62
N ILE A 289 19.50 -2.21 -1.61
CA ILE A 289 19.37 -3.01 -0.39
C ILE A 289 20.74 -3.35 0.16
N GLN A 290 21.67 -3.83 -0.67
CA GLN A 290 23.02 -4.15 -0.24
C GLN A 290 23.70 -2.92 0.38
N LYS A 291 23.59 -1.75 -0.24
CA LYS A 291 24.11 -0.51 0.29
C LYS A 291 23.55 -0.19 1.69
N LEU A 292 22.24 -0.38 1.90
CA LEU A 292 21.64 -0.15 3.22
C LEU A 292 22.15 -1.13 4.29
N VAL A 293 22.48 -2.35 3.89
CA VAL A 293 23.13 -3.34 4.78
C VAL A 293 24.57 -2.91 5.08
N ASP A 294 25.35 -2.52 4.07
CA ASP A 294 26.75 -2.09 4.22
C ASP A 294 26.86 -0.81 5.08
N GLU A 295 25.89 0.09 5.01
CA GLU A 295 25.75 1.29 5.84
C GLU A 295 25.26 0.99 7.27
N GLY A 296 24.92 -0.27 7.59
CA GLY A 296 24.44 -0.68 8.91
C GLY A 296 23.00 -0.27 9.22
N VAL A 297 22.23 0.16 8.22
CA VAL A 297 20.79 0.45 8.37
C VAL A 297 20.02 -0.84 8.67
N TYR A 298 20.37 -1.91 7.98
CA TYR A 298 19.85 -3.26 8.24
C TYR A 298 20.97 -4.21 8.66
N PRO A 299 20.68 -5.20 9.50
CA PRO A 299 21.61 -6.29 9.77
C PRO A 299 21.78 -7.14 8.50
N ASN A 300 22.91 -7.86 8.40
CA ASN A 300 23.16 -8.74 7.27
C ASN A 300 22.09 -9.85 7.13
N LYS A 301 21.47 -10.24 8.24
CA LYS A 301 20.34 -11.18 8.29
C LYS A 301 19.23 -10.56 9.12
N LEU A 302 18.02 -10.45 8.57
CA LEU A 302 16.89 -9.77 9.23
C LEU A 302 16.27 -10.61 10.37
N PHE A 303 16.16 -11.93 10.17
CA PHE A 303 15.44 -12.85 11.07
C PHE A 303 16.22 -14.11 11.40
#